data_490ae3a4ac6c2fb5e6b568511e8dbbc6
#
_entry.id   490ae3a4ac6c2fb5e6b568511e8dbbc6
#
_cell.length_a   1.000
_cell.length_b   1.000
_cell.length_c   1.000
_cell.angle_alpha   90.00
_cell.angle_beta   90.00
_cell.angle_gamma   90.00
#
_symmetry.space_group_name_H-M   'P 1'
#
loop_
_entity.id
_entity.type
_entity.pdbx_description
1 polymer ?
#
loop_
_entity_poly.entity_id
_entity_poly.type
_entity_poly.pdbx_seq_one_letter_code
_entity_poly.pdbx_strand_id
1 'polypeptide(L)'
;GEAVVGRKAKWPTWTPTANMRRRDPSLPVSVPGGPANPLGARALYLFRDGRDTLYRIHGTNQPSSIGKAASSGCIRMLDEHIFELYASVPTGTRVVVR
;
A
#
# COMPACT_ATOMS: atom_id res chain seq x y z
N GLY A 1 -3.91 3.81 15.27
CA GLY A 1 -2.54 3.56 15.73
C GLY A 1 -1.56 4.54 15.14
N GLU A 2 -0.32 4.39 15.54
CA GLU A 2 0.76 5.29 15.17
C GLU A 2 1.89 4.49 14.52
N ALA A 3 2.46 5.03 13.43
CA ALA A 3 3.52 4.39 12.69
C ALA A 3 4.42 5.45 12.05
N VAL A 4 5.45 5.03 11.36
CA VAL A 4 6.28 5.91 10.55
C VAL A 4 6.38 5.35 9.13
N VAL A 5 6.61 6.25 8.16
CA VAL A 5 6.92 5.83 6.80
C VAL A 5 8.34 5.28 6.80
N GLY A 6 8.49 3.98 6.74
CA GLY A 6 9.79 3.32 6.78
C GLY A 6 10.39 3.07 5.41
N ARG A 7 9.56 3.01 4.37
CA ARG A 7 9.99 2.78 3.00
C ARG A 7 8.99 3.39 2.03
N LYS A 8 9.48 3.81 0.87
CA LYS A 8 8.66 4.33 -0.22
C LYS A 8 9.02 3.59 -1.51
N ALA A 9 8.05 3.37 -2.38
CA ALA A 9 8.31 2.71 -3.65
C ALA A 9 7.52 3.35 -4.79
N LYS A 10 8.17 3.44 -5.96
CA LYS A 10 7.55 3.84 -7.23
C LYS A 10 7.21 2.57 -7.99
N TRP A 11 5.97 2.48 -8.49
CA TRP A 11 5.47 1.32 -9.21
C TRP A 11 5.84 0.02 -8.47
N PRO A 12 5.38 -0.14 -7.23
CA PRO A 12 5.82 -1.23 -6.37
C PRO A 12 5.39 -2.60 -6.90
N THR A 13 6.19 -3.62 -6.62
CA THR A 13 5.77 -5.01 -6.77
C THR A 13 4.78 -5.34 -5.68
N TRP A 14 3.68 -6.01 -6.04
CA TRP A 14 2.70 -6.49 -5.07
C TRP A 14 2.93 -7.97 -4.79
N THR A 15 3.10 -8.29 -3.51
CA THR A 15 3.25 -9.68 -3.07
C THR A 15 2.10 -9.97 -2.10
N PRO A 16 1.10 -10.75 -2.52
CA PRO A 16 0.02 -11.15 -1.62
C PRO A 16 0.57 -11.88 -0.41
N THR A 17 -0.05 -11.64 0.75
CA THR A 17 0.34 -12.33 1.98
C THR A 17 -0.05 -13.80 1.91
N ALA A 18 0.57 -14.61 2.78
CA ALA A 18 0.22 -16.03 2.88
C ALA A 18 -1.27 -16.23 3.22
N ASN A 19 -1.83 -15.35 4.07
CA ASN A 19 -3.25 -15.40 4.42
C ASN A 19 -4.15 -15.11 3.21
N MET A 20 -3.80 -14.11 2.41
CA MET A 20 -4.53 -13.79 1.19
C MET A 20 -4.52 -14.98 0.22
N ARG A 21 -3.38 -15.61 0.04
CA ARG A 21 -3.23 -16.77 -0.86
C ARG A 21 -3.95 -18.01 -0.34
N ARG A 22 -4.07 -18.18 0.96
CA ARG A 22 -4.88 -19.26 1.54
C ARG A 22 -6.38 -19.06 1.26
N ARG A 23 -6.86 -17.82 1.34
CA ARG A 23 -8.25 -17.49 1.04
C ARG A 23 -8.56 -17.56 -0.45
N ASP A 24 -7.57 -17.25 -1.28
CA ASP A 24 -7.71 -17.29 -2.74
C ASP A 24 -6.42 -17.89 -3.34
N PRO A 25 -6.37 -19.22 -3.52
CA PRO A 25 -5.20 -19.88 -4.08
C PRO A 25 -4.88 -19.50 -5.52
N SER A 26 -5.81 -18.85 -6.23
CA SER A 26 -5.56 -18.38 -7.60
C SER A 26 -4.68 -17.14 -7.66
N LEU A 27 -4.44 -16.48 -6.52
CA LEU A 27 -3.59 -15.29 -6.50
C LEU A 27 -2.14 -15.64 -6.88
N PRO A 28 -1.49 -14.78 -7.68
CA PRO A 28 -0.09 -15.00 -8.04
C PRO A 28 0.82 -14.81 -6.83
N VAL A 29 2.05 -15.33 -6.94
CA VAL A 29 3.07 -15.12 -5.91
C VAL A 29 3.44 -13.64 -5.81
N SER A 30 3.56 -12.97 -6.96
CA SER A 30 3.80 -11.52 -7.01
C SER A 30 3.30 -10.96 -8.34
N VAL A 31 3.05 -9.65 -8.34
CA VAL A 31 2.67 -8.89 -9.54
C VAL A 31 3.66 -7.73 -9.67
N PRO A 32 4.36 -7.60 -10.82
CA PRO A 32 5.27 -6.48 -11.02
C PRO A 32 4.51 -5.16 -11.09
N GLY A 33 5.20 -4.06 -10.88
CA GLY A 33 4.61 -2.73 -11.01
C GLY A 33 4.01 -2.49 -12.39
N GLY A 34 2.86 -1.84 -12.44
CA GLY A 34 2.17 -1.54 -13.67
C GLY A 34 0.66 -1.44 -13.50
N PRO A 35 -0.09 -1.28 -14.62
CA PRO A 35 -1.55 -1.07 -14.58
C PRO A 35 -2.34 -2.22 -13.95
N ALA A 36 -1.81 -3.44 -13.97
CA ALA A 36 -2.47 -4.61 -13.39
C ALA A 36 -2.22 -4.76 -11.89
N ASN A 37 -1.40 -3.91 -11.31
CA ASN A 37 -0.99 -4.01 -9.91
C ASN A 37 -1.96 -3.24 -9.01
N PRO A 38 -2.56 -3.89 -8.00
CA PRO A 38 -3.51 -3.23 -7.12
C PRO A 38 -2.89 -2.14 -6.22
N LEU A 39 -1.56 -2.10 -6.07
CA LEU A 39 -0.90 -1.05 -5.30
C LEU A 39 -0.81 0.28 -6.05
N GLY A 40 -1.12 0.30 -7.33
CA GLY A 40 -1.07 1.51 -8.12
C GLY A 40 0.35 2.02 -8.36
N ALA A 41 0.47 3.34 -8.53
CA ALA A 41 1.71 3.95 -9.00
C ALA A 41 2.76 4.17 -7.90
N ARG A 42 2.35 4.29 -6.65
CA ARG A 42 3.22 4.59 -5.51
C ARG A 42 2.73 3.88 -4.27
N ALA A 43 3.64 3.57 -3.35
CA ALA A 43 3.29 3.05 -2.03
C ALA A 43 4.20 3.62 -0.95
N LEU A 44 3.59 3.88 0.22
CA LEU A 44 4.27 4.24 1.45
C LEU A 44 4.08 3.08 2.42
N TYR A 45 5.17 2.51 2.89
CA TYR A 45 5.16 1.35 3.77
C TYR A 45 5.27 1.82 5.21
N LEU A 46 4.32 1.40 6.05
CA LEU A 46 4.23 1.87 7.43
C LEU A 46 4.92 0.90 8.37
N PHE A 47 5.80 1.43 9.21
CA PHE A 47 6.59 0.66 10.16
C PHE A 47 6.28 1.11 11.58
N ARG A 48 6.37 0.17 12.52
CA ARG A 48 6.27 0.45 13.94
C ARG A 48 7.40 -0.29 14.67
N ASP A 49 8.15 0.45 15.48
CA ASP A 49 9.27 -0.13 16.24
C ASP A 49 10.25 -0.90 15.36
N GLY A 50 10.54 -0.36 14.17
CA GLY A 50 11.46 -0.94 13.22
C GLY A 50 10.94 -2.15 12.45
N ARG A 51 9.66 -2.50 12.61
CA ARG A 51 9.03 -3.63 11.95
C ARG A 51 7.99 -3.17 10.95
N ASP A 52 7.94 -3.86 9.81
CA ASP A 52 6.90 -3.64 8.80
C ASP A 52 5.55 -4.07 9.39
N THR A 53 4.61 -3.14 9.46
CA THR A 53 3.26 -3.42 9.95
C THR A 53 2.40 -4.17 8.93
N LEU A 54 2.88 -4.30 7.69
CA LEU A 54 2.13 -4.77 6.53
C LEU A 54 1.04 -3.80 6.08
N TYR A 55 0.88 -2.67 6.74
CA TYR A 55 -0.03 -1.61 6.31
C TYR A 55 0.68 -0.68 5.34
N ARG A 56 -0.07 -0.25 4.32
CA ARG A 56 0.43 0.61 3.24
C ARG A 56 -0.54 1.76 3.00
N ILE A 57 0.00 2.89 2.58
CA ILE A 57 -0.78 3.93 1.90
C ILE A 57 -0.35 3.84 0.44
N HIS A 58 -1.29 3.58 -0.47
CA HIS A 58 -0.92 3.32 -1.86
C HIS A 58 -1.96 3.82 -2.83
N GLY A 59 -1.58 3.92 -4.10
CA GLY A 59 -2.52 4.17 -5.18
C GLY A 59 -3.40 2.95 -5.45
N THR A 60 -4.14 2.99 -6.53
CA THR A 60 -5.00 1.86 -6.91
C THR A 60 -5.18 1.81 -8.42
N ASN A 61 -5.32 0.59 -8.94
CA ASN A 61 -5.75 0.37 -10.32
C ASN A 61 -7.28 0.28 -10.44
N GLN A 62 -8.01 0.44 -9.32
CA GLN A 62 -9.47 0.38 -9.27
C GLN A 62 -10.00 1.57 -8.48
N PRO A 63 -10.13 2.77 -9.10
CA PRO A 63 -10.58 3.97 -8.39
C PRO A 63 -11.93 3.80 -7.69
N SER A 64 -12.82 2.97 -8.22
CA SER A 64 -14.12 2.69 -7.61
C SER A 64 -14.04 1.98 -6.25
N SER A 65 -12.87 1.43 -5.91
CA SER A 65 -12.67 0.76 -4.62
C SER A 65 -12.39 1.71 -3.47
N ILE A 66 -12.12 2.99 -3.77
CA ILE A 66 -11.79 3.98 -2.74
C ILE A 66 -13.01 4.25 -1.87
N GLY A 67 -12.80 4.28 -0.57
CA GLY A 67 -13.88 4.47 0.40
C GLY A 67 -14.60 3.20 0.80
N LYS A 68 -14.30 2.07 0.16
CA LYS A 68 -14.86 0.77 0.56
C LYS A 68 -13.96 0.13 1.61
N ALA A 69 -14.54 -0.70 2.47
CA ALA A 69 -13.78 -1.41 3.48
C ALA A 69 -12.70 -2.26 2.83
N ALA A 70 -11.46 -2.09 3.27
CA ALA A 70 -10.33 -2.89 2.82
C ALA A 70 -10.05 -3.98 3.84
N SER A 71 -10.00 -5.23 3.40
CA SER A 71 -9.80 -6.38 4.28
C SER A 71 -8.36 -6.48 4.83
N SER A 72 -7.41 -5.75 4.24
CA SER A 72 -5.99 -5.88 4.55
C SER A 72 -5.41 -4.70 5.35
N GLY A 73 -6.23 -3.73 5.76
CA GLY A 73 -5.78 -2.56 6.52
C GLY A 73 -5.01 -1.53 5.70
N CYS A 74 -4.97 -1.65 4.39
CA CYS A 74 -4.31 -0.68 3.53
C CYS A 74 -5.22 0.51 3.22
N ILE A 75 -4.62 1.68 3.08
CA ILE A 75 -5.32 2.91 2.73
C ILE A 75 -5.11 3.18 1.25
N ARG A 76 -6.19 3.25 0.49
CA ARG A 76 -6.15 3.47 -0.96
C ARG A 76 -6.42 4.93 -1.29
N MET A 77 -5.69 5.43 -2.29
CA MET A 77 -5.85 6.79 -2.80
C MET A 77 -5.88 6.74 -4.33
N LEU A 78 -6.45 7.75 -4.95
CA LEU A 78 -6.27 7.94 -6.38
C LEU A 78 -4.77 8.09 -6.68
N ASP A 79 -4.33 7.57 -7.84
CA ASP A 79 -2.91 7.65 -8.21
C ASP A 79 -2.42 9.11 -8.23
N GLU A 80 -3.22 10.04 -8.73
CA GLU A 80 -2.87 11.46 -8.74
C GLU A 80 -2.62 12.00 -7.33
N HIS A 81 -3.37 11.52 -6.34
CA HIS A 81 -3.19 11.94 -4.95
C HIS A 81 -1.97 11.27 -4.30
N ILE A 82 -1.74 9.99 -4.57
CA ILE A 82 -0.57 9.31 -4.02
C ILE A 82 0.73 9.84 -4.62
N PHE A 83 0.75 10.29 -5.88
CA PHE A 83 1.90 10.97 -6.46
C PHE A 83 2.29 12.19 -5.62
N GLU A 84 1.31 13.00 -5.26
CA GLU A 84 1.52 14.23 -4.50
C GLU A 84 2.00 13.91 -3.08
N LEU A 85 1.34 12.97 -2.42
CA LEU A 85 1.71 12.56 -1.07
C LEU A 85 3.13 11.96 -1.05
N TYR A 86 3.44 11.10 -2.00
CA TYR A 86 4.76 10.49 -2.12
C TYR A 86 5.86 11.55 -2.26
N ALA A 87 5.61 12.59 -3.05
CA ALA A 87 6.60 13.64 -3.29
C ALA A 87 6.86 14.49 -2.05
N SER A 88 5.84 14.68 -1.19
CA SER A 88 5.91 15.60 -0.05
C SER A 88 6.23 14.92 1.29
N VAL A 89 6.15 13.60 1.37
CA VAL A 89 6.32 12.88 2.65
C VAL A 89 7.62 12.08 2.61
N PRO A 90 8.66 12.51 3.36
CA PRO A 90 9.91 11.74 3.42
C PRO A 90 9.76 10.50 4.32
N THR A 91 10.70 9.56 4.17
CA THR A 91 10.82 8.45 5.13
C THR A 91 11.08 9.01 6.53
N GLY A 92 10.57 8.34 7.55
CA GLY A 92 10.63 8.81 8.92
C GLY A 92 9.44 9.67 9.34
N THR A 93 8.59 10.07 8.38
CA THR A 93 7.39 10.85 8.70
C THR A 93 6.43 10.03 9.56
N ARG A 94 5.96 10.65 10.63
CA ARG A 94 5.00 10.03 11.54
C ARG A 94 3.62 10.00 10.91
N VAL A 95 2.94 8.86 11.05
CA VAL A 95 1.60 8.64 10.54
C VAL A 95 0.70 8.21 11.68
N VAL A 96 -0.42 8.92 11.84
CA VAL A 96 -1.43 8.57 12.83
C VAL A 96 -2.69 8.16 12.11
N VAL A 97 -3.14 6.92 12.32
CA VAL A 97 -4.37 6.39 11.74
C VAL A 97 -5.43 6.32 12.83
N ARG A 98 -6.53 7.00 12.62
CA ARG A 98 -7.63 7.09 13.58
C ARG A 98 -8.88 6.42 13.08
#